data_332a0dba6090ce4b5627cc7a8e3397b2
#
_entry.id   332a0dba6090ce4b5627cc7a8e3397b2
#
_cell.length_a   1.000
_cell.length_b   1.000
_cell.length_c   1.000
_cell.angle_alpha   90.00
_cell.angle_beta   90.00
_cell.angle_gamma   90.00
#
_symmetry.space_group_name_H-M   'P 1'
#
loop_
_entity.id
_entity.type
_entity.pdbx_description
1 polymer ?
#
loop_
_entity_poly.entity_id
_entity_poly.type
_entity_poly.pdbx_seq_one_letter_code
_entity_poly.pdbx_strand_id
1 'polypeptide(L)'
;MGKFPGISTTIAFRAATGALRAGALALLINAGAEAQELNQALNETILTITKEGIVFSAKLETTIFKPTGSGPFPVAVINHGKSPGDVRYQGRYRPLMAARYFLQRGYVVVVPMRQGFSNSTGNYIDAGCNIESNGREQAEDVRAVLDYVTAQAYADRNKIVVLGQSHGGWTTLAFGTFNYPGVRGLVNFAGGLRHDSCGPWTANLVNASRSYGAKTVVPSLWFYGDNDSYFGPTTFRLMHAAYTSGGANARLVAFGKLGRDAHLMFSSLAGREIWQPEVSAFLRQLGLPHEVTQPQYANPSSVPVPPRTDFAPLYALDSVPYVREKGRAGYAAFLATDFPRAFALAPNGAWASASGDTDPQKRALDRCNKDGQGACKLYAVDDAVVWAN
;
A
#
# COMPACT_ATOMS: atom_id res chain seq x y z
N MET A 1 -64.31 -27.76 41.29
CA MET A 1 -65.50 -27.16 41.93
C MET A 1 -65.21 -25.68 42.15
N GLY A 2 -66.09 -24.82 41.66
CA GLY A 2 -66.15 -23.41 42.00
C GLY A 2 -66.15 -22.51 40.78
N LYS A 3 -67.36 -22.27 40.24
CA LYS A 3 -67.68 -21.39 39.08
C LYS A 3 -67.86 -19.93 39.53
N PHE A 4 -67.36 -18.97 38.69
CA PHE A 4 -67.98 -17.73 38.16
C PHE A 4 -68.35 -16.56 39.10
N PRO A 5 -68.62 -15.33 38.62
CA PRO A 5 -68.70 -14.81 37.25
C PRO A 5 -67.99 -13.46 37.01
N GLY A 6 -67.97 -13.07 35.72
CA GLY A 6 -67.43 -11.84 35.17
C GLY A 6 -68.29 -10.60 35.31
N ILE A 7 -67.71 -9.44 35.02
CA ILE A 7 -68.45 -8.21 34.65
C ILE A 7 -67.71 -7.54 33.51
N SER A 8 -68.42 -7.37 32.41
CA SER A 8 -68.04 -6.62 31.22
C SER A 8 -68.30 -5.14 31.41
N THR A 9 -67.37 -4.25 31.10
CA THR A 9 -67.76 -2.84 30.97
C THR A 9 -66.98 -2.29 29.71
N THR A 10 -67.80 -2.12 28.69
CA THR A 10 -67.43 -1.53 27.43
C THR A 10 -67.36 0.00 27.56
N ILE A 11 -66.21 0.64 27.35
CA ILE A 11 -66.13 2.08 27.14
C ILE A 11 -65.57 2.34 25.76
N ALA A 12 -66.45 2.85 24.91
CA ALA A 12 -66.09 3.33 23.57
C ALA A 12 -65.47 4.69 23.67
N PHE A 13 -64.25 4.83 23.12
CA PHE A 13 -63.67 6.14 22.78
C PHE A 13 -63.45 6.27 21.27
N ARG A 14 -64.02 7.33 20.75
CA ARG A 14 -64.00 7.71 19.35
C ARG A 14 -62.59 8.04 18.87
N ALA A 15 -62.25 7.52 17.74
CA ALA A 15 -61.06 7.83 16.99
C ALA A 15 -61.14 9.25 16.37
N ALA A 16 -60.11 10.05 16.60
CA ALA A 16 -59.82 11.22 15.77
C ALA A 16 -58.64 10.87 14.88
N THR A 17 -58.93 10.76 13.60
CA THR A 17 -57.94 10.56 12.54
C THR A 17 -57.16 11.85 12.25
N GLY A 18 -55.90 11.88 12.63
CA GLY A 18 -54.93 12.88 12.18
C GLY A 18 -53.80 12.17 11.45
N ALA A 19 -53.89 12.12 10.11
CA ALA A 19 -52.84 11.57 9.27
C ALA A 19 -51.69 12.58 9.14
N LEU A 20 -50.63 12.41 9.89
CA LEU A 20 -49.33 13.04 9.60
C LEU A 20 -48.52 12.09 8.72
N ARG A 21 -48.45 12.39 7.44
CA ARG A 21 -47.50 11.80 6.51
C ARG A 21 -46.10 12.37 6.79
N ALA A 22 -45.29 11.69 7.55
CA ALA A 22 -43.85 11.94 7.60
C ALA A 22 -43.20 11.26 6.40
N GLY A 23 -42.95 12.02 5.37
CA GLY A 23 -42.13 11.59 4.25
C GLY A 23 -40.65 11.47 4.71
N ALA A 24 -40.19 10.28 5.03
CA ALA A 24 -38.77 9.99 5.18
C ALA A 24 -38.13 9.97 3.78
N LEU A 25 -37.53 11.10 3.41
CA LEU A 25 -36.66 11.17 2.23
C LEU A 25 -35.36 10.43 2.61
N ALA A 26 -35.29 9.13 2.31
CA ALA A 26 -34.05 8.37 2.37
C ALA A 26 -33.11 8.89 1.28
N LEU A 27 -32.20 9.79 1.65
CA LEU A 27 -31.03 10.08 0.84
C LEU A 27 -30.18 8.81 0.78
N LEU A 28 -30.38 8.03 -0.28
CA LEU A 28 -29.42 7.03 -0.72
C LEU A 28 -28.15 7.78 -1.12
N ILE A 29 -27.22 7.94 -0.20
CA ILE A 29 -25.84 8.28 -0.53
C ILE A 29 -25.30 7.05 -1.26
N ASN A 30 -25.40 7.05 -2.58
CA ASN A 30 -24.61 6.18 -3.41
C ASN A 30 -23.15 6.62 -3.23
N ALA A 31 -22.47 6.02 -2.25
CA ALA A 31 -21.02 5.97 -2.26
C ALA A 31 -20.62 4.98 -3.38
N GLY A 32 -20.81 5.40 -4.62
CA GLY A 32 -20.17 4.76 -5.74
C GLY A 32 -18.66 4.90 -5.48
N ALA A 33 -17.97 3.78 -5.35
CA ALA A 33 -16.52 3.78 -5.42
C ALA A 33 -16.17 4.44 -6.77
N GLU A 34 -15.74 5.71 -6.74
CA GLU A 34 -15.20 6.35 -7.93
C GLU A 34 -14.08 5.45 -8.44
N ALA A 35 -14.25 4.93 -9.65
CA ALA A 35 -13.21 4.16 -10.30
C ALA A 35 -11.97 5.04 -10.33
N GLN A 36 -10.93 4.59 -9.65
CA GLN A 36 -9.69 5.36 -9.48
C GLN A 36 -9.11 5.65 -10.87
N GLU A 37 -9.10 6.93 -11.26
CA GLU A 37 -8.65 7.36 -12.59
C GLU A 37 -7.22 6.90 -12.86
N LEU A 38 -6.97 6.35 -14.04
CA LEU A 38 -5.65 5.87 -14.47
C LEU A 38 -4.70 7.03 -14.70
N ASN A 39 -3.46 6.88 -14.27
CA ASN A 39 -2.43 7.89 -14.46
C ASN A 39 -1.86 7.85 -15.88
N GLN A 40 -2.39 8.70 -16.76
CA GLN A 40 -1.96 8.81 -18.15
C GLN A 40 -0.47 9.17 -18.28
N ALA A 41 0.06 10.02 -17.38
CA ALA A 41 1.46 10.42 -17.40
C ALA A 41 2.43 9.27 -17.09
N LEU A 42 1.95 8.19 -16.48
CA LEU A 42 2.72 6.97 -16.20
C LEU A 42 2.37 5.82 -17.16
N ASN A 43 1.53 6.06 -18.17
CA ASN A 43 0.99 5.02 -19.04
C ASN A 43 0.41 3.85 -18.23
N GLU A 44 -0.37 4.19 -17.18
CA GLU A 44 -1.00 3.21 -16.31
C GLU A 44 -2.10 2.47 -17.05
N THR A 45 -2.05 1.15 -16.99
CA THR A 45 -3.09 0.26 -17.52
C THR A 45 -3.42 -0.82 -16.50
N ILE A 46 -4.63 -1.38 -16.58
CA ILE A 46 -5.05 -2.51 -15.77
C ILE A 46 -5.30 -3.69 -16.71
N LEU A 47 -4.68 -4.81 -16.39
CA LEU A 47 -4.89 -6.08 -17.09
C LEU A 47 -5.53 -7.08 -16.14
N THR A 48 -6.32 -7.98 -16.70
CA THR A 48 -6.80 -9.17 -16.01
C THR A 48 -6.01 -10.36 -16.53
N ILE A 49 -5.15 -10.93 -15.69
CA ILE A 49 -4.29 -12.06 -16.07
C ILE A 49 -4.85 -13.33 -15.45
N THR A 50 -5.04 -14.36 -16.27
CA THR A 50 -5.54 -15.66 -15.78
C THR A 50 -4.39 -16.48 -15.19
N LYS A 51 -4.56 -16.90 -13.94
CA LYS A 51 -3.76 -17.96 -13.32
C LYS A 51 -4.53 -19.26 -13.47
N GLU A 52 -4.01 -20.16 -14.27
CA GLU A 52 -4.60 -21.49 -14.42
C GLU A 52 -4.41 -22.31 -13.13
N GLY A 53 -5.47 -22.97 -12.70
CA GLY A 53 -5.47 -23.88 -11.56
C GLY A 53 -5.92 -25.29 -11.97
N ILE A 54 -5.64 -26.28 -11.14
CA ILE A 54 -6.02 -27.67 -11.43
C ILE A 54 -7.54 -27.85 -11.51
N VAL A 55 -8.29 -27.10 -10.68
CA VAL A 55 -9.76 -27.21 -10.62
C VAL A 55 -10.41 -25.90 -11.04
N PHE A 56 -9.90 -24.76 -10.58
CA PHE A 56 -10.45 -23.45 -10.87
C PHE A 56 -9.33 -22.48 -11.22
N SER A 57 -9.54 -21.68 -12.26
CA SER A 57 -8.67 -20.58 -12.63
C SER A 57 -9.00 -19.33 -11.81
N ALA A 58 -8.00 -18.50 -11.49
CA ALA A 58 -8.18 -17.20 -10.89
C ALA A 58 -7.84 -16.10 -11.90
N LYS A 59 -8.56 -14.99 -11.82
CA LYS A 59 -8.28 -13.77 -12.60
C LYS A 59 -7.59 -12.78 -11.67
N LEU A 60 -6.37 -12.38 -12.02
CA LEU A 60 -5.53 -11.49 -11.23
C LEU A 60 -5.56 -10.09 -11.84
N GLU A 61 -6.14 -9.13 -11.12
CA GLU A 61 -6.06 -7.72 -11.47
C GLU A 61 -4.61 -7.27 -11.39
N THR A 62 -4.05 -6.76 -12.47
CA THR A 62 -2.64 -6.38 -12.54
C THR A 62 -2.49 -4.99 -13.12
N THR A 63 -1.92 -4.08 -12.37
CA THR A 63 -1.56 -2.75 -12.85
C THR A 63 -0.21 -2.78 -13.52
N ILE A 64 -0.13 -2.19 -14.71
CA ILE A 64 1.12 -2.00 -15.47
C ILE A 64 1.36 -0.51 -15.63
N PHE A 65 2.56 -0.06 -15.26
CA PHE A 65 3.09 1.25 -15.63
C PHE A 65 4.23 1.01 -16.62
N LYS A 66 4.13 1.60 -17.81
CA LYS A 66 5.06 1.28 -18.90
C LYS A 66 5.77 2.53 -19.40
N PRO A 67 7.12 2.49 -19.59
CA PRO A 67 7.83 3.56 -20.26
C PRO A 67 7.31 3.78 -21.69
N THR A 68 7.52 4.98 -22.24
CA THR A 68 7.32 5.24 -23.65
C THR A 68 8.33 4.46 -24.50
N GLY A 69 7.91 4.00 -25.67
CA GLY A 69 8.74 3.22 -26.59
C GLY A 69 8.31 1.76 -26.71
N SER A 70 9.03 1.01 -27.52
CA SER A 70 8.72 -0.39 -27.85
C SER A 70 9.32 -1.40 -26.86
N GLY A 71 10.36 -1.02 -26.14
CA GLY A 71 11.13 -1.96 -25.30
C GLY A 71 12.19 -2.75 -26.10
N PRO A 72 12.65 -3.94 -25.62
CA PRO A 72 12.22 -4.57 -24.37
C PRO A 72 12.72 -3.82 -23.13
N PHE A 73 11.84 -3.65 -22.14
CA PHE A 73 12.14 -2.96 -20.88
C PHE A 73 12.47 -3.97 -19.77
N PRO A 74 13.43 -3.66 -18.89
CA PRO A 74 13.59 -4.43 -17.65
C PRO A 74 12.29 -4.38 -16.84
N VAL A 75 12.06 -5.39 -16.02
CA VAL A 75 10.79 -5.59 -15.29
C VAL A 75 11.00 -5.39 -13.80
N ALA A 76 10.19 -4.56 -13.17
CA ALA A 76 10.08 -4.44 -11.72
C ALA A 76 8.70 -4.91 -11.26
N VAL A 77 8.63 -6.01 -10.51
CA VAL A 77 7.38 -6.50 -9.92
C VAL A 77 7.27 -5.99 -8.49
N ILE A 78 6.17 -5.32 -8.15
CA ILE A 78 5.93 -4.75 -6.81
C ILE A 78 4.75 -5.44 -6.15
N ASN A 79 5.04 -6.24 -5.13
CA ASN A 79 4.04 -6.99 -4.36
C ASN A 79 3.46 -6.13 -3.24
N HIS A 80 2.12 -6.03 -3.19
CA HIS A 80 1.39 -5.26 -2.18
C HIS A 80 1.41 -5.91 -0.80
N GLY A 81 1.28 -5.10 0.26
CA GLY A 81 1.07 -5.54 1.63
C GLY A 81 -0.33 -6.13 1.86
N LYS A 82 -0.69 -6.28 3.13
CA LYS A 82 -2.01 -6.68 3.57
C LYS A 82 -2.39 -5.82 4.77
N SER A 83 -3.48 -5.08 4.66
CA SER A 83 -4.04 -4.34 5.78
C SER A 83 -4.88 -5.26 6.68
N PRO A 84 -5.13 -4.89 7.94
CA PRO A 84 -6.12 -5.58 8.78
C PRO A 84 -7.50 -5.61 8.11
N GLY A 85 -8.28 -6.64 8.41
CA GLY A 85 -9.63 -6.82 7.88
C GLY A 85 -9.71 -7.71 6.64
N ASP A 86 -10.89 -7.70 6.00
CA ASP A 86 -11.16 -8.55 4.84
C ASP A 86 -10.40 -8.04 3.60
N VAL A 87 -9.63 -8.90 3.00
CA VAL A 87 -8.78 -8.61 1.84
C VAL A 87 -9.57 -8.16 0.62
N ARG A 88 -10.82 -8.61 0.47
CA ARG A 88 -11.71 -8.25 -0.65
C ARG A 88 -12.04 -6.76 -0.71
N TYR A 89 -12.01 -6.09 0.45
CA TYR A 89 -12.30 -4.66 0.55
C TYR A 89 -11.03 -3.80 0.52
N GLN A 90 -9.86 -4.41 0.33
CA GLN A 90 -8.61 -3.67 0.14
C GLN A 90 -8.51 -3.27 -1.33
N GLY A 91 -8.49 -1.96 -1.56
CA GLY A 91 -8.45 -1.41 -2.90
C GLY A 91 -7.18 -1.77 -3.69
N ARG A 92 -7.22 -1.54 -4.98
CA ARG A 92 -6.09 -1.73 -5.89
C ARG A 92 -4.86 -0.95 -5.41
N TYR A 93 -3.76 -1.66 -5.20
CA TYR A 93 -2.49 -1.08 -4.75
C TYR A 93 -1.80 -0.32 -5.87
N ARG A 94 -1.44 0.92 -5.61
CA ARG A 94 -0.77 1.81 -6.55
C ARG A 94 0.47 2.46 -5.92
N PRO A 95 1.61 1.81 -5.94
CA PRO A 95 2.86 2.32 -5.36
C PRO A 95 3.51 3.39 -6.27
N LEU A 96 2.84 4.54 -6.46
CA LEU A 96 3.22 5.53 -7.47
C LEU A 96 4.63 6.08 -7.28
N MET A 97 5.08 6.28 -6.04
CA MET A 97 6.45 6.72 -5.75
C MET A 97 7.48 5.71 -6.26
N ALA A 98 7.27 4.43 -5.99
CA ALA A 98 8.15 3.37 -6.45
C ALA A 98 8.01 3.14 -7.97
N ALA A 99 6.79 3.23 -8.51
CA ALA A 99 6.57 3.15 -9.95
C ALA A 99 7.37 4.24 -10.70
N ARG A 100 7.31 5.49 -10.23
CA ARG A 100 8.11 6.59 -10.80
C ARG A 100 9.61 6.33 -10.70
N TYR A 101 10.08 5.81 -9.56
CA TYR A 101 11.49 5.47 -9.37
C TYR A 101 12.00 4.49 -10.42
N PHE A 102 11.23 3.44 -10.71
CA PHE A 102 11.59 2.43 -11.71
C PHE A 102 11.35 2.91 -13.14
N LEU A 103 10.26 3.63 -13.42
CA LEU A 103 10.03 4.23 -14.73
C LEU A 103 11.12 5.19 -15.15
N GLN A 104 11.65 6.02 -14.23
CA GLN A 104 12.78 6.90 -14.49
C GLN A 104 14.04 6.14 -14.92
N ARG A 105 14.15 4.87 -14.59
CA ARG A 105 15.26 3.95 -14.94
C ARG A 105 14.92 3.03 -16.12
N GLY A 106 13.77 3.29 -16.77
CA GLY A 106 13.35 2.56 -17.96
C GLY A 106 12.69 1.21 -17.70
N TYR A 107 12.29 0.91 -16.47
CA TYR A 107 11.57 -0.34 -16.16
C TYR A 107 10.08 -0.24 -16.50
N VAL A 108 9.52 -1.31 -17.02
CA VAL A 108 8.09 -1.58 -16.88
C VAL A 108 7.83 -2.05 -15.43
N VAL A 109 6.82 -1.45 -14.80
CA VAL A 109 6.44 -1.77 -13.42
C VAL A 109 5.15 -2.57 -13.42
N VAL A 110 5.16 -3.70 -12.74
CA VAL A 110 4.07 -4.69 -12.68
C VAL A 110 3.61 -4.81 -11.24
N VAL A 111 2.34 -4.56 -10.98
CA VAL A 111 1.76 -4.60 -9.63
C VAL A 111 0.58 -5.58 -9.62
N PRO A 112 0.83 -6.85 -9.32
CA PRO A 112 -0.24 -7.84 -9.22
C PRO A 112 -1.04 -7.66 -7.95
N MET A 113 -2.37 -7.67 -8.05
CA MET A 113 -3.27 -7.93 -6.92
C MET A 113 -3.44 -9.45 -6.81
N ARG A 114 -3.02 -10.01 -5.67
CA ARG A 114 -3.09 -11.46 -5.45
C ARG A 114 -4.53 -11.94 -5.28
N GLN A 115 -4.77 -13.26 -5.39
CA GLN A 115 -6.09 -13.85 -5.26
C GLN A 115 -6.84 -13.36 -4.02
N GLY A 116 -8.10 -13.02 -4.18
CA GLY A 116 -8.99 -12.53 -3.12
C GLY A 116 -8.80 -11.07 -2.75
N PHE A 117 -7.83 -10.34 -3.32
CA PHE A 117 -7.63 -8.91 -3.10
C PHE A 117 -8.26 -8.08 -4.23
N SER A 118 -8.84 -6.94 -3.89
CA SER A 118 -9.41 -5.99 -4.85
C SER A 118 -10.39 -6.68 -5.83
N ASN A 119 -10.16 -6.54 -7.14
CA ASN A 119 -10.95 -7.18 -8.18
C ASN A 119 -10.39 -8.53 -8.66
N SER A 120 -9.33 -9.03 -8.02
CA SER A 120 -8.84 -10.39 -8.29
C SER A 120 -9.82 -11.44 -7.77
N THR A 121 -10.14 -12.43 -8.62
CA THR A 121 -10.99 -13.54 -8.22
C THR A 121 -10.23 -14.59 -7.41
N GLY A 122 -10.91 -15.65 -7.03
CA GLY A 122 -10.37 -16.68 -6.14
C GLY A 122 -10.44 -16.25 -4.68
N ASN A 123 -9.82 -17.03 -3.81
CA ASN A 123 -9.83 -16.78 -2.38
C ASN A 123 -8.41 -16.51 -1.88
N TYR A 124 -8.29 -15.60 -0.93
CA TYR A 124 -7.05 -15.47 -0.18
C TYR A 124 -6.78 -16.74 0.62
N ILE A 125 -5.63 -17.34 0.40
CA ILE A 125 -5.21 -18.54 1.13
C ILE A 125 -4.42 -18.10 2.35
N ASP A 126 -5.08 -18.12 3.49
CA ASP A 126 -4.48 -17.72 4.77
C ASP A 126 -3.43 -18.73 5.25
N ALA A 127 -3.67 -20.02 5.08
CA ALA A 127 -2.85 -21.13 5.57
C ALA A 127 -2.67 -21.17 7.10
N GLY A 128 -3.37 -20.35 7.85
CA GLY A 128 -3.34 -20.33 9.32
C GLY A 128 -1.92 -20.15 9.88
N CYS A 129 -1.51 -21.05 10.75
CA CYS A 129 -0.16 -20.99 11.35
C CYS A 129 0.96 -21.45 10.42
N ASN A 130 0.66 -21.96 9.22
CA ASN A 130 1.67 -22.32 8.23
C ASN A 130 2.07 -21.11 7.37
N ILE A 131 2.86 -20.23 7.98
CA ILE A 131 3.33 -18.97 7.37
C ILE A 131 4.16 -19.23 6.09
N GLU A 132 4.91 -20.34 6.03
CA GLU A 132 5.65 -20.74 4.84
C GLU A 132 4.70 -21.02 3.68
N SER A 133 3.66 -21.84 3.90
CA SER A 133 2.68 -22.14 2.87
C SER A 133 1.95 -20.88 2.40
N ASN A 134 1.55 -20.00 3.31
CA ASN A 134 0.94 -18.72 2.94
C ASN A 134 1.79 -17.95 1.93
N GLY A 135 3.07 -17.71 2.25
CA GLY A 135 3.96 -16.95 1.36
C GLY A 135 4.11 -17.62 -0.01
N ARG A 136 4.20 -18.96 -0.06
CA ARG A 136 4.32 -19.71 -1.32
C ARG A 136 3.07 -19.61 -2.17
N GLU A 137 1.89 -19.74 -1.59
CA GLU A 137 0.62 -19.59 -2.31
C GLU A 137 0.49 -18.18 -2.94
N GLN A 138 0.86 -17.14 -2.19
CA GLN A 138 0.90 -15.79 -2.71
C GLN A 138 1.94 -15.61 -3.84
N ALA A 139 3.06 -16.29 -3.74
CA ALA A 139 4.13 -16.25 -4.75
C ALA A 139 3.73 -16.92 -6.07
N GLU A 140 2.84 -17.92 -6.04
CA GLU A 140 2.29 -18.54 -7.25
C GLU A 140 1.46 -17.54 -8.08
N ASP A 141 0.76 -16.60 -7.45
CA ASP A 141 0.06 -15.55 -8.17
C ASP A 141 1.05 -14.64 -8.90
N VAL A 142 2.14 -14.27 -8.21
CA VAL A 142 3.21 -13.46 -8.79
C VAL A 142 3.87 -14.18 -9.97
N ARG A 143 4.08 -15.48 -9.86
CA ARG A 143 4.64 -16.31 -10.94
C ARG A 143 3.74 -16.29 -12.17
N ALA A 144 2.44 -16.51 -12.00
CA ALA A 144 1.48 -16.51 -13.11
C ALA A 144 1.45 -15.16 -13.84
N VAL A 145 1.51 -14.05 -13.08
CA VAL A 145 1.58 -12.71 -13.67
C VAL A 145 2.90 -12.51 -14.41
N LEU A 146 4.01 -12.97 -13.85
CA LEU A 146 5.33 -12.81 -14.46
C LEU A 146 5.48 -13.68 -15.71
N ASP A 147 4.90 -14.88 -15.74
CA ASP A 147 4.82 -15.74 -16.93
C ASP A 147 4.12 -15.01 -18.09
N TYR A 148 3.00 -14.35 -17.80
CA TYR A 148 2.30 -13.54 -18.80
C TYR A 148 3.16 -12.36 -19.27
N VAL A 149 3.75 -11.60 -18.34
CA VAL A 149 4.52 -10.39 -18.67
C VAL A 149 5.77 -10.71 -19.48
N THR A 150 6.50 -11.76 -19.12
CA THR A 150 7.74 -12.16 -19.83
C THR A 150 7.49 -12.72 -21.23
N ALA A 151 6.27 -13.11 -21.53
CA ALA A 151 5.85 -13.49 -22.88
C ALA A 151 5.54 -12.27 -23.78
N GLN A 152 5.46 -11.07 -23.22
CA GLN A 152 5.18 -9.85 -24.01
C GLN A 152 6.45 -9.29 -24.63
N ALA A 153 6.36 -8.81 -25.87
CA ALA A 153 7.50 -8.25 -26.61
C ALA A 153 8.14 -7.03 -25.94
N TYR A 154 7.39 -6.31 -25.10
CA TYR A 154 7.90 -5.13 -24.39
C TYR A 154 8.75 -5.47 -23.15
N ALA A 155 8.80 -6.72 -22.70
CA ALA A 155 9.48 -7.11 -21.46
C ALA A 155 10.85 -7.79 -21.74
N ASP A 156 11.91 -7.29 -21.09
CA ASP A 156 13.20 -8.00 -21.07
C ASP A 156 13.15 -9.10 -20.00
N ARG A 157 12.87 -10.32 -20.43
CA ARG A 157 12.75 -11.49 -19.56
C ARG A 157 14.04 -11.86 -18.80
N ASN A 158 15.17 -11.25 -19.12
CA ASN A 158 16.46 -11.52 -18.48
C ASN A 158 16.86 -10.47 -17.44
N LYS A 159 16.07 -9.39 -17.29
CA LYS A 159 16.34 -8.27 -16.40
C LYS A 159 15.14 -7.98 -15.50
N ILE A 160 14.95 -8.82 -14.50
CA ILE A 160 13.79 -8.76 -13.61
C ILE A 160 14.26 -8.52 -12.17
N VAL A 161 13.60 -7.60 -11.47
CA VAL A 161 13.69 -7.43 -10.01
C VAL A 161 12.30 -7.60 -9.41
N VAL A 162 12.21 -8.32 -8.29
CA VAL A 162 10.96 -8.53 -7.56
C VAL A 162 11.08 -7.89 -6.19
N LEU A 163 10.11 -7.07 -5.83
CA LEU A 163 10.11 -6.35 -4.57
C LEU A 163 8.73 -6.34 -3.93
N GLY A 164 8.67 -6.07 -2.64
CA GLY A 164 7.41 -5.97 -1.94
C GLY A 164 7.54 -5.45 -0.51
N GLN A 165 6.42 -4.97 0.02
CA GLN A 165 6.35 -4.40 1.36
C GLN A 165 5.43 -5.24 2.24
N SER A 166 5.80 -5.43 3.53
CA SER A 166 4.98 -6.15 4.51
C SER A 166 4.67 -7.57 4.03
N HIS A 167 3.41 -7.97 3.96
CA HIS A 167 3.00 -9.26 3.38
C HIS A 167 3.51 -9.43 1.93
N GLY A 168 3.64 -8.34 1.14
CA GLY A 168 4.26 -8.39 -0.18
C GLY A 168 5.77 -8.66 -0.13
N GLY A 169 6.46 -8.15 0.89
CA GLY A 169 7.86 -8.50 1.15
C GLY A 169 8.02 -9.99 1.48
N TRP A 170 7.11 -10.53 2.30
CA TRP A 170 7.05 -11.96 2.58
C TRP A 170 6.81 -12.80 1.32
N THR A 171 5.85 -12.39 0.49
CA THR A 171 5.60 -12.99 -0.83
C THR A 171 6.84 -12.95 -1.72
N THR A 172 7.59 -11.85 -1.71
CA THR A 172 8.83 -11.67 -2.48
C THR A 172 9.90 -12.69 -2.06
N LEU A 173 10.08 -12.90 -0.74
CA LEU A 173 11.03 -13.90 -0.25
C LEU A 173 10.61 -15.34 -0.62
N ALA A 174 9.32 -15.64 -0.51
CA ALA A 174 8.77 -16.91 -0.94
C ALA A 174 8.95 -17.12 -2.46
N PHE A 175 8.74 -16.08 -3.28
CA PHE A 175 8.96 -16.11 -4.71
C PHE A 175 10.41 -16.44 -5.08
N GLY A 176 11.37 -15.99 -4.27
CA GLY A 176 12.78 -16.32 -4.46
C GLY A 176 13.05 -17.83 -4.55
N THR A 177 12.25 -18.65 -3.87
CA THR A 177 12.41 -20.11 -3.85
C THR A 177 12.13 -20.76 -5.21
N PHE A 178 11.47 -20.07 -6.13
CA PHE A 178 11.22 -20.56 -7.49
C PHE A 178 12.45 -20.42 -8.39
N ASN A 179 13.41 -19.58 -8.02
CA ASN A 179 14.57 -19.26 -8.84
C ASN A 179 14.19 -18.96 -10.29
N TYR A 180 13.15 -18.12 -10.42
CA TYR A 180 12.52 -17.81 -11.70
C TYR A 180 13.55 -17.26 -12.70
N PRO A 181 13.62 -17.80 -13.93
CA PRO A 181 14.60 -17.38 -14.92
C PRO A 181 14.54 -15.88 -15.19
N GLY A 182 15.71 -15.23 -15.20
CA GLY A 182 15.83 -13.78 -15.46
C GLY A 182 15.62 -12.89 -14.25
N VAL A 183 15.14 -13.41 -13.12
CA VAL A 183 15.12 -12.66 -11.85
C VAL A 183 16.56 -12.53 -11.34
N ARG A 184 16.99 -11.28 -11.17
CA ARG A 184 18.37 -10.94 -10.80
C ARG A 184 18.52 -10.62 -9.31
N GLY A 185 17.43 -10.24 -8.66
CA GLY A 185 17.44 -9.91 -7.24
C GLY A 185 16.07 -9.67 -6.66
N LEU A 186 16.01 -9.70 -5.32
CA LEU A 186 14.81 -9.50 -4.53
C LEU A 186 15.01 -8.29 -3.61
N VAL A 187 13.95 -7.50 -3.39
CA VAL A 187 14.00 -6.42 -2.38
C VAL A 187 12.83 -6.56 -1.42
N ASN A 188 13.16 -6.70 -0.16
CA ASN A 188 12.22 -6.93 0.93
C ASN A 188 12.12 -5.70 1.83
N PHE A 189 10.97 -5.02 1.81
CA PHE A 189 10.68 -3.87 2.66
C PHE A 189 9.79 -4.30 3.84
N ALA A 190 10.36 -4.40 5.03
CA ALA A 190 9.65 -4.77 6.26
C ALA A 190 8.74 -5.99 6.08
N GLY A 191 9.25 -7.02 5.36
CA GLY A 191 8.45 -8.18 4.94
C GLY A 191 8.24 -9.18 6.04
N GLY A 192 7.02 -9.72 6.12
CA GLY A 192 6.66 -10.74 7.09
C GLY A 192 5.16 -11.00 7.08
N LEU A 193 4.75 -11.97 7.88
CA LEU A 193 3.36 -12.26 8.16
C LEU A 193 3.21 -12.48 9.68
N ARG A 194 2.46 -11.58 10.31
CA ARG A 194 2.08 -11.73 11.71
C ARG A 194 0.68 -12.35 11.78
N HIS A 195 0.56 -13.41 12.55
CA HIS A 195 -0.69 -14.13 12.75
C HIS A 195 -0.92 -14.30 14.26
N ASP A 196 -1.61 -13.34 14.87
CA ASP A 196 -1.72 -13.22 16.34
C ASP A 196 -2.44 -14.41 16.99
N SER A 197 -3.29 -15.15 16.27
CA SER A 197 -3.92 -16.37 16.78
C SER A 197 -2.96 -17.57 16.85
N CYS A 198 -1.74 -17.46 16.26
CA CYS A 198 -0.71 -18.47 16.36
C CYS A 198 0.29 -18.08 17.44
N GLY A 199 0.21 -18.68 18.61
CA GLY A 199 1.12 -18.38 19.73
C GLY A 199 2.61 -18.30 19.33
N PRO A 200 3.17 -19.26 18.56
CA PRO A 200 4.56 -19.23 18.12
C PRO A 200 4.78 -18.50 16.78
N TRP A 201 3.96 -17.51 16.39
CA TRP A 201 4.05 -16.89 15.06
C TRP A 201 5.46 -16.39 14.69
N THR A 202 6.20 -15.84 15.65
CA THR A 202 7.59 -15.39 15.42
C THR A 202 8.50 -16.56 15.08
N ALA A 203 8.39 -17.66 15.81
CA ALA A 203 9.18 -18.87 15.54
C ALA A 203 8.82 -19.47 14.16
N ASN A 204 7.54 -19.50 13.82
CA ASN A 204 7.08 -19.94 12.50
C ASN A 204 7.66 -19.07 11.39
N LEU A 205 7.67 -17.74 11.58
CA LEU A 205 8.22 -16.79 10.62
C LEU A 205 9.73 -16.97 10.43
N VAL A 206 10.48 -17.18 11.51
CA VAL A 206 11.93 -17.45 11.50
C VAL A 206 12.24 -18.78 10.80
N ASN A 207 11.49 -19.84 11.12
CA ASN A 207 11.67 -21.15 10.49
C ASN A 207 11.35 -21.13 8.99
N ALA A 208 10.28 -20.44 8.60
CA ALA A 208 9.93 -20.24 7.19
C ALA A 208 10.98 -19.39 6.45
N SER A 209 11.57 -18.38 7.11
CA SER A 209 12.69 -17.62 6.55
C SER A 209 13.88 -18.52 6.25
N ARG A 210 14.24 -19.43 7.16
CA ARG A 210 15.31 -20.45 6.92
C ARG A 210 14.98 -21.34 5.74
N SER A 211 13.73 -21.83 5.65
CA SER A 211 13.27 -22.67 4.54
C SER A 211 13.36 -21.95 3.20
N TYR A 212 12.99 -20.68 3.16
CA TYR A 212 13.13 -19.87 1.95
C TYR A 212 14.60 -19.62 1.59
N GLY A 213 15.43 -19.30 2.58
CA GLY A 213 16.86 -19.11 2.37
C GLY A 213 17.56 -20.33 1.82
N ALA A 214 17.18 -21.55 2.27
CA ALA A 214 17.75 -22.79 1.78
C ALA A 214 17.44 -23.09 0.29
N LYS A 215 16.44 -22.42 -0.29
CA LYS A 215 15.99 -22.66 -1.67
C LYS A 215 16.28 -21.49 -2.62
N THR A 216 16.62 -20.30 -2.09
CA THR A 216 16.80 -19.08 -2.89
C THR A 216 18.26 -18.90 -3.26
N VAL A 217 18.56 -18.81 -4.57
CA VAL A 217 19.92 -18.56 -5.07
C VAL A 217 20.16 -17.11 -5.46
N VAL A 218 19.11 -16.34 -5.75
CA VAL A 218 19.24 -14.92 -6.12
C VAL A 218 19.50 -14.05 -4.90
N PRO A 219 20.38 -13.01 -5.00
CA PRO A 219 20.64 -12.12 -3.88
C PRO A 219 19.43 -11.28 -3.51
N SER A 220 19.35 -10.89 -2.23
CA SER A 220 18.27 -10.06 -1.72
C SER A 220 18.77 -8.87 -0.89
N LEU A 221 17.98 -7.80 -0.92
CA LEU A 221 18.19 -6.58 -0.12
C LEU A 221 17.01 -6.38 0.82
N TRP A 222 17.26 -6.24 2.11
CA TRP A 222 16.24 -6.16 3.14
C TRP A 222 16.30 -4.83 3.90
N PHE A 223 15.13 -4.26 4.17
CA PHE A 223 14.99 -3.00 4.90
C PHE A 223 14.07 -3.18 6.10
N TYR A 224 14.57 -2.82 7.30
CA TYR A 224 13.77 -2.81 8.52
C TYR A 224 14.22 -1.69 9.45
N GLY A 225 13.27 -1.13 10.19
CA GLY A 225 13.54 -0.09 11.17
C GLY A 225 13.23 -0.53 12.59
N ASP A 226 13.84 0.16 13.56
CA ASP A 226 13.79 -0.24 14.96
C ASP A 226 12.43 -0.02 15.63
N ASN A 227 11.62 0.90 15.11
CA ASN A 227 10.25 1.16 15.57
C ASN A 227 9.19 0.63 14.61
N ASP A 228 9.48 -0.45 13.87
CA ASP A 228 8.48 -1.17 13.09
C ASP A 228 7.44 -1.80 14.03
N SER A 229 6.16 -1.46 13.83
CA SER A 229 5.05 -1.90 14.69
C SER A 229 4.68 -3.38 14.54
N TYR A 230 5.14 -4.03 13.48
CA TYR A 230 4.87 -5.44 13.18
C TYR A 230 6.10 -6.32 13.43
N PHE A 231 7.26 -5.92 12.93
CA PHE A 231 8.48 -6.74 12.92
C PHE A 231 9.64 -5.97 13.53
N GLY A 232 9.62 -5.83 14.86
CA GLY A 232 10.67 -5.14 15.63
C GLY A 232 12.05 -5.80 15.52
N PRO A 233 13.10 -5.16 16.10
CA PRO A 233 14.51 -5.53 15.89
C PRO A 233 14.85 -6.99 16.16
N THR A 234 14.28 -7.59 17.20
CA THR A 234 14.49 -8.99 17.51
C THR A 234 13.95 -9.89 16.38
N THR A 235 12.73 -9.62 15.92
CA THR A 235 12.06 -10.45 14.89
C THR A 235 12.81 -10.39 13.58
N PHE A 236 13.05 -9.21 13.02
CA PHE A 236 13.67 -9.13 11.70
C PHE A 236 15.14 -9.60 11.69
N ARG A 237 15.89 -9.43 12.78
CA ARG A 237 17.27 -9.94 12.87
C ARG A 237 17.29 -11.47 12.92
N LEU A 238 16.37 -12.08 13.65
CA LEU A 238 16.22 -13.54 13.67
C LEU A 238 15.80 -14.09 12.28
N MET A 239 14.87 -13.43 11.62
CA MET A 239 14.46 -13.79 10.24
C MET A 239 15.64 -13.73 9.27
N HIS A 240 16.38 -12.62 9.28
CA HIS A 240 17.55 -12.42 8.41
C HIS A 240 18.64 -13.45 8.70
N ALA A 241 18.98 -13.67 9.96
CA ALA A 241 19.97 -14.68 10.36
C ALA A 241 19.54 -16.09 9.96
N ALA A 242 18.25 -16.43 10.10
CA ALA A 242 17.70 -17.70 9.66
C ALA A 242 17.77 -17.88 8.15
N TYR A 243 17.41 -16.85 7.39
CA TYR A 243 17.44 -16.84 5.92
C TYR A 243 18.87 -17.03 5.38
N THR A 244 19.83 -16.27 5.93
CA THR A 244 21.25 -16.40 5.53
C THR A 244 21.88 -17.69 5.97
N SER A 245 21.55 -18.21 7.15
CA SER A 245 22.00 -19.53 7.60
C SER A 245 21.41 -20.67 6.77
N GLY A 246 20.30 -20.44 6.04
CA GLY A 246 19.77 -21.33 5.04
C GLY A 246 20.63 -21.42 3.78
N GLY A 247 21.53 -20.46 3.56
CA GLY A 247 22.45 -20.40 2.41
C GLY A 247 22.21 -19.21 1.48
N ALA A 248 21.12 -18.45 1.64
CA ALA A 248 20.83 -17.31 0.78
C ALA A 248 21.75 -16.12 1.03
N ASN A 249 22.06 -15.40 -0.03
CA ASN A 249 22.78 -14.11 0.05
C ASN A 249 21.77 -12.97 0.29
N ALA A 250 21.78 -12.40 1.49
CA ALA A 250 20.90 -11.30 1.86
C ALA A 250 21.67 -10.20 2.58
N ARG A 251 21.53 -8.96 2.09
CA ARG A 251 22.05 -7.78 2.77
C ARG A 251 20.94 -7.07 3.54
N LEU A 252 21.15 -6.85 4.83
CA LEU A 252 20.21 -6.15 5.71
C LEU A 252 20.60 -4.68 5.87
N VAL A 253 19.68 -3.78 5.60
CA VAL A 253 19.71 -2.36 5.94
C VAL A 253 18.81 -2.14 7.15
N ALA A 254 19.39 -2.18 8.34
CA ALA A 254 18.71 -1.82 9.59
C ALA A 254 18.87 -0.30 9.79
N PHE A 255 17.85 0.48 9.42
CA PHE A 255 17.97 1.93 9.27
C PHE A 255 17.60 2.73 10.54
N GLY A 256 17.41 2.06 11.69
CA GLY A 256 17.05 2.73 12.93
C GLY A 256 15.57 3.10 13.00
N LYS A 257 15.26 4.17 13.73
CA LYS A 257 13.87 4.66 13.86
C LYS A 257 13.51 5.57 12.70
N LEU A 258 12.28 5.48 12.19
CA LEU A 258 11.74 6.35 11.16
C LEU A 258 10.34 6.81 11.53
N GLY A 259 10.17 8.12 11.69
CA GLY A 259 8.87 8.71 12.01
C GLY A 259 8.18 8.02 13.19
N ARG A 260 6.88 7.82 13.07
CA ARG A 260 6.08 7.11 14.07
C ARG A 260 6.18 5.59 13.94
N ASP A 261 6.29 5.10 12.73
CA ASP A 261 6.31 3.67 12.43
C ASP A 261 7.19 3.41 11.20
N ALA A 262 8.31 2.74 11.44
CA ALA A 262 9.24 2.37 10.39
C ALA A 262 8.65 1.37 9.37
N HIS A 263 7.54 0.71 9.69
CA HIS A 263 6.83 -0.17 8.76
C HIS A 263 6.35 0.56 7.48
N LEU A 264 6.12 1.86 7.58
CA LEU A 264 5.65 2.70 6.48
C LEU A 264 6.77 3.24 5.58
N MET A 265 8.02 2.82 5.81
CA MET A 265 9.23 3.34 5.16
C MET A 265 9.14 3.36 3.63
N PHE A 266 8.62 2.31 3.01
CA PHE A 266 8.58 2.18 1.55
C PHE A 266 7.73 3.26 0.87
N SER A 267 6.66 3.68 1.52
CA SER A 267 5.70 4.68 1.01
C SER A 267 5.94 6.11 1.52
N SER A 268 6.85 6.32 2.49
CA SER A 268 7.11 7.65 3.06
C SER A 268 8.21 8.41 2.31
N LEU A 269 8.16 9.76 2.34
CA LEU A 269 9.22 10.59 1.74
C LEU A 269 10.56 10.39 2.45
N ALA A 270 10.56 10.36 3.79
CA ALA A 270 11.77 10.14 4.56
C ALA A 270 12.35 8.74 4.30
N GLY A 271 11.49 7.74 4.15
CA GLY A 271 11.91 6.39 3.78
C GLY A 271 12.50 6.32 2.38
N ARG A 272 11.97 7.11 1.44
CA ARG A 272 12.51 7.22 0.08
C ARG A 272 14.00 7.59 0.06
N GLU A 273 14.40 8.52 0.91
CA GLU A 273 15.80 8.97 1.02
C GLU A 273 16.72 7.85 1.53
N ILE A 274 16.18 6.88 2.28
CA ILE A 274 16.91 5.70 2.74
C ILE A 274 16.98 4.64 1.65
N TRP A 275 15.83 4.25 1.08
CA TRP A 275 15.81 3.07 0.22
C TRP A 275 16.26 3.33 -1.22
N GLN A 276 16.04 4.52 -1.80
CA GLN A 276 16.40 4.75 -3.21
C GLN A 276 17.89 4.63 -3.51
N PRO A 277 18.81 5.21 -2.72
CA PRO A 277 20.25 5.03 -2.95
C PRO A 277 20.69 3.58 -2.78
N GLU A 278 20.14 2.88 -1.78
CA GLU A 278 20.46 1.48 -1.51
C GLU A 278 19.98 0.54 -2.61
N VAL A 279 18.75 0.75 -3.10
CA VAL A 279 18.20 -0.01 -4.23
C VAL A 279 18.99 0.31 -5.51
N SER A 280 19.36 1.58 -5.78
CA SER A 280 20.19 1.93 -6.93
C SER A 280 21.57 1.24 -6.89
N ALA A 281 22.19 1.20 -5.72
CA ALA A 281 23.46 0.49 -5.54
C ALA A 281 23.31 -1.03 -5.75
N PHE A 282 22.22 -1.60 -5.26
CA PHE A 282 21.90 -3.02 -5.44
C PHE A 282 21.63 -3.35 -6.92
N LEU A 283 20.81 -2.56 -7.63
CA LEU A 283 20.58 -2.73 -9.07
C LEU A 283 21.88 -2.67 -9.87
N ARG A 284 22.80 -1.73 -9.52
CA ARG A 284 24.12 -1.63 -10.12
C ARG A 284 24.95 -2.91 -9.92
N GLN A 285 24.97 -3.45 -8.70
CA GLN A 285 25.68 -4.71 -8.39
C GLN A 285 25.13 -5.89 -9.21
N LEU A 286 23.83 -5.89 -9.52
CA LEU A 286 23.17 -6.91 -10.33
C LEU A 286 23.35 -6.71 -11.85
N GLY A 287 24.01 -5.64 -12.29
CA GLY A 287 24.11 -5.28 -13.71
C GLY A 287 22.78 -4.84 -14.33
N LEU A 288 21.87 -4.32 -13.49
CA LEU A 288 20.56 -3.82 -13.90
C LEU A 288 20.58 -2.29 -14.08
N PRO A 289 19.69 -1.72 -14.90
CA PRO A 289 19.56 -0.27 -15.02
C PRO A 289 19.31 0.39 -13.67
N HIS A 290 20.13 1.37 -13.31
CA HIS A 290 20.10 2.01 -11.99
C HIS A 290 20.18 3.54 -12.05
N GLU A 291 20.52 4.09 -13.21
CA GLU A 291 20.59 5.53 -13.44
C GLU A 291 19.27 6.08 -14.00
N VAL A 292 19.02 7.34 -13.75
CA VAL A 292 17.87 8.05 -14.31
C VAL A 292 18.14 8.35 -15.80
N THR A 293 17.41 7.66 -16.66
CA THR A 293 17.46 7.85 -18.12
C THR A 293 16.19 8.47 -18.68
N GLN A 294 15.10 8.47 -17.89
CA GLN A 294 13.78 8.97 -18.26
C GLN A 294 13.24 9.96 -17.21
N PRO A 295 13.82 11.17 -17.10
CA PRO A 295 13.48 12.14 -16.05
C PRO A 295 12.02 12.65 -16.13
N GLN A 296 11.34 12.50 -17.26
CA GLN A 296 9.93 12.88 -17.42
C GLN A 296 8.97 12.13 -16.46
N TYR A 297 9.40 10.98 -15.92
CA TYR A 297 8.63 10.25 -14.90
C TYR A 297 8.92 10.72 -13.46
N ALA A 298 9.74 11.73 -13.27
CA ALA A 298 9.88 12.38 -11.97
C ALA A 298 8.51 12.86 -11.47
N ASN A 299 8.38 13.02 -10.15
CA ASN A 299 7.13 13.54 -9.61
C ASN A 299 6.94 15.00 -10.07
N PRO A 300 5.89 15.32 -10.84
CA PRO A 300 5.64 16.67 -11.28
C PRO A 300 4.98 17.49 -10.15
N SER A 301 5.58 17.56 -8.96
CA SER A 301 5.07 18.52 -7.99
C SER A 301 5.29 19.92 -8.56
N SER A 302 4.23 20.55 -9.01
CA SER A 302 4.25 21.93 -9.48
C SER A 302 4.40 22.92 -8.31
N VAL A 303 4.24 22.42 -7.08
CA VAL A 303 4.42 23.18 -5.84
C VAL A 303 5.60 22.59 -5.08
N PRO A 304 6.65 23.36 -4.81
CA PRO A 304 7.74 22.92 -3.96
C PRO A 304 7.21 22.52 -2.58
N VAL A 305 7.68 21.37 -2.09
CA VAL A 305 7.39 20.97 -0.70
C VAL A 305 8.25 21.82 0.22
N PRO A 306 7.65 22.62 1.12
CA PRO A 306 8.44 23.36 2.10
C PRO A 306 9.24 22.41 3.00
N PRO A 307 10.35 22.87 3.57
CA PRO A 307 11.10 22.07 4.54
C PRO A 307 10.22 21.65 5.71
N ARG A 308 10.51 20.47 6.26
CA ARG A 308 9.92 20.05 7.54
C ARG A 308 10.23 21.08 8.62
N THR A 309 9.26 21.34 9.46
CA THR A 309 9.39 22.23 10.62
C THR A 309 9.09 21.51 11.93
N ASP A 310 9.56 22.07 13.04
CA ASP A 310 9.23 21.61 14.38
C ASP A 310 8.02 22.36 14.98
N PHE A 311 7.14 22.91 14.13
CA PHE A 311 5.96 23.66 14.57
C PHE A 311 5.05 22.84 15.50
N ALA A 312 4.78 21.59 15.13
CA ALA A 312 4.01 20.65 15.94
C ALA A 312 4.30 19.19 15.52
N PRO A 313 4.08 18.22 16.43
CA PRO A 313 4.06 16.82 16.04
C PRO A 313 2.95 16.56 15.01
N LEU A 314 3.23 15.75 14.00
CA LEU A 314 2.30 15.46 12.90
C LEU A 314 0.91 15.01 13.36
N TYR A 315 0.84 14.24 14.44
CA TYR A 315 -0.41 13.67 14.97
C TYR A 315 -1.07 14.52 16.07
N ALA A 316 -0.56 15.71 16.34
CA ALA A 316 -1.14 16.62 17.32
C ALA A 316 -2.31 17.41 16.71
N LEU A 317 -3.51 16.81 16.70
CA LEU A 317 -4.70 17.39 16.08
C LEU A 317 -5.04 18.77 16.66
N ASP A 318 -4.84 18.97 17.95
CA ASP A 318 -5.12 20.24 18.63
C ASP A 318 -4.13 21.34 18.30
N SER A 319 -2.98 21.01 17.74
CA SER A 319 -1.95 21.95 17.34
C SER A 319 -2.14 22.49 15.91
N VAL A 320 -3.15 21.99 15.17
CA VAL A 320 -3.45 22.50 13.81
C VAL A 320 -4.06 23.90 13.95
N PRO A 321 -3.41 24.97 13.45
CA PRO A 321 -3.84 26.33 13.71
C PRO A 321 -5.11 26.67 12.89
N TYR A 322 -5.86 27.69 13.35
CA TYR A 322 -7.03 28.27 12.68
C TYR A 322 -8.24 27.35 12.48
N VAL A 323 -8.10 26.03 12.57
CA VAL A 323 -9.21 25.10 12.32
C VAL A 323 -9.99 24.80 13.60
N ARG A 324 -11.31 24.62 13.43
CA ARG A 324 -12.22 24.18 14.48
C ARG A 324 -12.38 22.65 14.43
N GLU A 325 -13.31 22.10 15.20
CA GLU A 325 -13.56 20.65 15.30
C GLU A 325 -13.68 19.95 13.94
N LYS A 326 -14.46 20.52 13.00
CA LYS A 326 -14.60 19.97 11.64
C LYS A 326 -13.25 19.91 10.89
N GLY A 327 -12.41 20.91 11.06
CA GLY A 327 -11.08 20.93 10.43
C GLY A 327 -10.12 19.94 11.08
N ARG A 328 -10.18 19.77 12.42
CA ARG A 328 -9.41 18.73 13.12
C ARG A 328 -9.83 17.33 12.70
N ALA A 329 -11.14 17.07 12.56
CA ALA A 329 -11.64 15.81 12.01
C ALA A 329 -11.17 15.59 10.56
N GLY A 330 -11.15 16.63 9.75
CA GLY A 330 -10.59 16.58 8.39
C GLY A 330 -9.09 16.30 8.38
N TYR A 331 -8.34 16.84 9.33
CA TYR A 331 -6.92 16.54 9.48
C TYR A 331 -6.69 15.10 9.97
N ALA A 332 -7.52 14.60 10.89
CA ALA A 332 -7.48 13.19 11.30
C ALA A 332 -7.77 12.25 10.12
N ALA A 333 -8.74 12.58 9.27
CA ALA A 333 -9.04 11.84 8.05
C ALA A 333 -7.85 11.88 7.06
N PHE A 334 -7.22 13.05 6.87
CA PHE A 334 -5.99 13.17 6.08
C PHE A 334 -4.88 12.24 6.58
N LEU A 335 -4.68 12.14 7.90
CA LEU A 335 -3.67 11.27 8.50
C LEU A 335 -3.92 9.77 8.26
N ALA A 336 -5.14 9.39 7.87
CA ALA A 336 -5.51 8.02 7.53
C ALA A 336 -5.42 7.71 6.02
N THR A 337 -5.15 8.71 5.17
CA THR A 337 -5.02 8.49 3.72
C THR A 337 -3.62 8.00 3.34
N ASP A 338 -3.54 7.32 2.19
CA ASP A 338 -2.27 6.85 1.63
C ASP A 338 -1.40 8.00 1.08
N PHE A 339 -0.11 7.74 0.99
CA PHE A 339 0.86 8.64 0.36
C PHE A 339 0.81 8.52 -1.19
N PRO A 340 1.17 9.59 -1.94
CA PRO A 340 1.48 10.93 -1.45
C PRO A 340 0.21 11.68 -1.02
N ARG A 341 0.32 12.56 -0.01
CA ARG A 341 -0.82 13.31 0.52
C ARG A 341 -0.40 14.70 0.99
N ALA A 342 -1.33 15.66 0.98
CA ALA A 342 -1.11 17.00 1.48
C ALA A 342 -2.34 17.56 2.19
N PHE A 343 -2.11 18.39 3.20
CA PHE A 343 -3.12 19.16 3.90
C PHE A 343 -2.75 20.64 3.85
N ALA A 344 -3.67 21.47 3.38
CA ALA A 344 -3.52 22.91 3.29
C ALA A 344 -4.56 23.61 4.17
N LEU A 345 -4.21 24.77 4.72
CA LEU A 345 -5.12 25.60 5.51
C LEU A 345 -4.80 27.10 5.35
N ALA A 346 -5.78 27.92 5.70
CA ALA A 346 -5.69 29.39 5.67
C ALA A 346 -6.05 30.00 7.03
N PRO A 347 -5.61 31.27 7.31
CA PRO A 347 -5.91 31.94 8.58
C PRO A 347 -7.41 32.15 8.86
N ASN A 348 -8.25 32.17 7.82
CA ASN A 348 -9.71 32.25 7.97
C ASN A 348 -10.38 30.95 8.38
N GLY A 349 -9.62 29.87 8.59
CA GLY A 349 -10.10 28.54 8.97
C GLY A 349 -10.50 27.65 7.79
N ALA A 350 -10.34 28.08 6.54
CA ALA A 350 -10.48 27.22 5.38
C ALA A 350 -9.37 26.17 5.35
N TRP A 351 -9.72 24.96 4.92
CA TRP A 351 -8.76 23.85 4.81
C TRP A 351 -9.21 22.86 3.73
N ALA A 352 -8.25 22.13 3.19
CA ALA A 352 -8.51 20.99 2.33
C ALA A 352 -7.36 19.99 2.38
N SER A 353 -7.68 18.75 2.03
CA SER A 353 -6.69 17.70 1.83
C SER A 353 -6.80 17.09 0.43
N ALA A 354 -5.70 16.49 0.01
CA ALA A 354 -5.65 15.66 -1.17
C ALA A 354 -4.67 14.50 -0.92
N SER A 355 -4.97 13.33 -1.47
CA SER A 355 -4.11 12.15 -1.41
C SER A 355 -4.08 11.46 -2.76
N GLY A 356 -3.06 10.62 -2.96
CA GLY A 356 -2.87 9.87 -4.19
C GLY A 356 -2.45 10.71 -5.39
N ASP A 357 -1.93 10.02 -6.35
CA ASP A 357 -1.67 10.21 -7.73
C ASP A 357 -0.87 11.44 -8.19
N THR A 358 -1.48 12.53 -8.50
CA THR A 358 -0.79 13.67 -9.12
C THR A 358 -0.91 14.90 -8.25
N ASP A 359 0.26 15.41 -7.84
CA ASP A 359 0.40 16.72 -7.19
C ASP A 359 -0.63 16.98 -6.06
N PRO A 360 -0.64 16.17 -4.98
CA PRO A 360 -1.57 16.39 -3.89
C PRO A 360 -1.38 17.76 -3.23
N GLN A 361 -0.18 18.31 -3.29
CA GLN A 361 0.13 19.65 -2.78
C GLN A 361 -0.67 20.71 -3.52
N LYS A 362 -0.59 20.71 -4.86
CA LYS A 362 -1.36 21.64 -5.68
C LYS A 362 -2.86 21.45 -5.48
N ARG A 363 -3.35 20.21 -5.49
CA ARG A 363 -4.77 19.92 -5.31
C ARG A 363 -5.29 20.34 -3.95
N ALA A 364 -4.53 20.15 -2.88
CA ALA A 364 -4.89 20.61 -1.55
C ALA A 364 -4.96 22.13 -1.49
N LEU A 365 -3.97 22.82 -2.07
CA LEU A 365 -3.98 24.30 -2.17
C LEU A 365 -5.13 24.82 -3.02
N ASP A 366 -5.35 24.26 -4.21
CA ASP A 366 -6.44 24.69 -5.10
C ASP A 366 -7.82 24.52 -4.45
N ARG A 367 -8.04 23.37 -3.77
CA ARG A 367 -9.29 23.13 -3.04
C ARG A 367 -9.46 24.06 -1.87
N CYS A 368 -8.41 24.26 -1.07
CA CYS A 368 -8.44 25.14 0.09
C CYS A 368 -8.67 26.60 -0.34
N ASN A 369 -8.06 27.06 -1.43
CA ASN A 369 -8.17 28.42 -1.92
C ASN A 369 -9.55 28.79 -2.46
N LYS A 370 -10.43 27.83 -2.73
CA LYS A 370 -11.83 28.13 -3.07
C LYS A 370 -12.52 28.91 -1.94
N ASP A 371 -12.24 28.56 -0.69
CA ASP A 371 -12.81 29.20 0.49
C ASP A 371 -11.77 30.03 1.25
N GLY A 372 -10.49 29.77 1.02
CA GLY A 372 -9.35 30.43 1.68
C GLY A 372 -8.88 31.74 1.03
N GLN A 373 -9.57 32.20 -0.01
CA GLN A 373 -9.30 33.49 -0.69
C GLN A 373 -7.84 33.66 -1.15
N GLY A 374 -7.18 32.55 -1.57
CA GLY A 374 -5.78 32.56 -2.02
C GLY A 374 -4.73 32.57 -0.90
N ALA A 375 -5.14 32.54 0.37
CA ALA A 375 -4.23 32.56 1.52
C ALA A 375 -3.82 31.19 2.04
N CYS A 376 -4.19 30.11 1.36
CA CYS A 376 -3.86 28.76 1.81
C CYS A 376 -2.37 28.44 1.67
N LYS A 377 -1.82 27.86 2.72
CA LYS A 377 -0.46 27.30 2.76
C LYS A 377 -0.49 25.83 3.12
N LEU A 378 0.50 25.07 2.71
CA LEU A 378 0.67 23.69 3.12
C LEU A 378 0.96 23.63 4.62
N TYR A 379 0.20 22.82 5.35
CA TYR A 379 0.41 22.53 6.75
C TYR A 379 1.20 21.26 6.95
N ALA A 380 0.77 20.19 6.26
CA ALA A 380 1.43 18.90 6.30
C ALA A 380 1.51 18.27 4.91
N VAL A 381 2.63 17.64 4.63
CA VAL A 381 2.89 16.86 3.41
C VAL A 381 3.43 15.51 3.82
N ASP A 382 2.77 14.46 3.36
CA ASP A 382 3.05 13.06 3.68
C ASP A 382 3.15 12.80 5.20
N ASP A 383 4.35 12.64 5.73
CA ASP A 383 4.64 12.35 7.14
C ASP A 383 5.32 13.53 7.88
N ALA A 384 5.28 14.73 7.31
CA ALA A 384 5.93 15.90 7.88
C ALA A 384 4.99 17.10 8.01
N VAL A 385 5.08 17.82 9.12
CA VAL A 385 4.56 19.19 9.25
C VAL A 385 5.56 20.11 8.57
N VAL A 386 5.05 20.94 7.65
CA VAL A 386 5.82 21.89 6.83
C VAL A 386 5.37 23.35 7.08
N TRP A 387 4.56 23.56 8.11
CA TRP A 387 4.03 24.86 8.49
C TRP A 387 5.10 25.73 9.11
N ALA A 388 5.31 26.90 8.53
CA ALA A 388 6.10 27.98 9.12
C ALA A 388 5.18 29.13 9.47
N ASN A 389 5.36 29.72 10.66
CA ASN A 389 4.65 30.93 11.11
C ASN A 389 4.93 32.13 10.21
#